data_ddb168b7701a31c9c367aabb33abba83
#
_entry.id   ddb168b7701a31c9c367aabb33abba83
#
_cell.length_a   1.000
_cell.length_b   1.000
_cell.length_c   1.000
_cell.angle_alpha   90.00
_cell.angle_beta   90.00
_cell.angle_gamma   90.00
#
_symmetry.space_group_name_H-M   'P 1'
#
loop_
_entity.id
_entity.type
_entity.pdbx_description
1 polymer ?
#
loop_
_entity_poly.entity_id
_entity_poly.type
_entity_poly.pdbx_seq_one_letter_code
_entity_poly.pdbx_strand_id
1 'polypeptide(L)'
;MIIHFTLNGAPQELTVNPGENVQKLLFNMGMHSVRNSDDGFGFAGSDAIIFNGNIVNASLLIAAQLEKADIRTAESLGKWNELSLVQQAMVDVGVVQSGYNDPAAALIITDLLDRIAAPTREEIDDALSGLFSRDAGWQQYYQVIELAVARKNNPQATIDIAPTFRDDLEVIGKHYPKTDAAKMVQAKPCYVEDRVTADACVIKMLRSPHAH
;
A
#
# COMPACT_ATOMS: atom_id res chain seq x y z
N MET A 1 19.11 -15.92 15.73
CA MET A 1 20.33 -15.30 15.17
C MET A 1 20.19 -13.80 15.22
N ILE A 2 21.29 -13.05 15.29
CA ILE A 2 21.28 -11.60 15.10
C ILE A 2 21.46 -11.34 13.60
N ILE A 3 20.67 -10.44 13.03
CA ILE A 3 20.75 -9.97 11.64
C ILE A 3 20.91 -8.47 11.61
N HIS A 4 21.61 -7.98 10.58
CA HIS A 4 21.83 -6.57 10.32
C HIS A 4 21.34 -6.26 8.90
N PHE A 5 20.47 -5.27 8.76
CA PHE A 5 19.91 -4.87 7.46
C PHE A 5 19.55 -3.38 7.46
N THR A 6 19.21 -2.84 6.32
CA THR A 6 18.69 -1.48 6.20
C THR A 6 17.19 -1.53 5.95
N LEU A 7 16.41 -0.78 6.73
CA LEU A 7 14.97 -0.63 6.54
C LEU A 7 14.63 0.84 6.33
N ASN A 8 14.10 1.17 5.17
CA ASN A 8 13.74 2.54 4.79
C ASN A 8 14.88 3.54 5.00
N GLY A 9 16.11 3.13 4.67
CA GLY A 9 17.33 3.93 4.82
C GLY A 9 17.92 3.95 6.23
N ALA A 10 17.29 3.31 7.22
CA ALA A 10 17.79 3.23 8.59
C ALA A 10 18.41 1.86 8.90
N PRO A 11 19.64 1.80 9.47
CA PRO A 11 20.25 0.52 9.87
C PRO A 11 19.44 -0.12 11.01
N GLN A 12 19.27 -1.44 10.93
CA GLN A 12 18.57 -2.26 11.91
C GLN A 12 19.49 -3.39 12.39
N GLU A 13 19.42 -3.68 13.69
CA GLU A 13 19.96 -4.88 14.30
C GLU A 13 18.84 -5.57 15.06
N LEU A 14 18.59 -6.85 14.75
CA LEU A 14 17.47 -7.56 15.32
C LEU A 14 17.83 -9.02 15.62
N THR A 15 17.39 -9.50 16.78
CA THR A 15 17.44 -10.94 17.10
C THR A 15 16.17 -11.61 16.58
N VAL A 16 16.32 -12.56 15.67
CA VAL A 16 15.21 -13.25 15.00
C VAL A 16 15.33 -14.77 15.06
N ASN A 17 14.21 -15.44 14.88
CA ASN A 17 14.21 -16.83 14.46
C ASN A 17 14.53 -16.87 12.95
N PRO A 18 15.56 -17.64 12.50
CA PRO A 18 15.94 -17.66 11.09
C PRO A 18 14.81 -17.98 10.11
N GLY A 19 13.89 -18.85 10.49
CA GLY A 19 12.72 -19.23 9.68
C GLY A 19 11.49 -18.36 9.90
N GLU A 20 11.59 -17.24 10.64
CA GLU A 20 10.46 -16.33 10.84
C GLU A 20 10.08 -15.67 9.52
N ASN A 21 8.77 -15.54 9.29
CA ASN A 21 8.24 -14.92 8.09
C ASN A 21 8.48 -13.40 8.08
N VAL A 22 9.04 -12.88 6.99
CA VAL A 22 9.43 -11.46 6.87
C VAL A 22 8.23 -10.52 6.91
N GLN A 23 7.09 -10.90 6.31
CA GLN A 23 5.87 -10.09 6.36
C GLN A 23 5.46 -9.85 7.83
N LYS A 24 5.40 -10.92 8.63
CA LYS A 24 5.04 -10.83 10.05
C LYS A 24 6.08 -10.04 10.85
N LEU A 25 7.36 -10.25 10.56
CA LEU A 25 8.45 -9.52 11.20
C LEU A 25 8.34 -8.02 10.97
N LEU A 26 8.21 -7.59 9.70
CA LEU A 26 8.09 -6.18 9.33
C LEU A 26 6.83 -5.55 9.91
N PHE A 27 5.70 -6.27 9.88
CA PHE A 27 4.45 -5.79 10.49
C PHE A 27 4.61 -5.54 11.98
N ASN A 28 5.26 -6.46 12.72
CA ASN A 28 5.54 -6.30 14.14
C ASN A 28 6.53 -5.17 14.44
N MET A 29 7.37 -4.79 13.49
CA MET A 29 8.25 -3.61 13.55
C MET A 29 7.51 -2.30 13.25
N GLY A 30 6.20 -2.34 12.97
CA GLY A 30 5.37 -1.17 12.69
C GLY A 30 5.26 -0.83 11.21
N MET A 31 5.74 -1.69 10.30
CA MET A 31 5.54 -1.52 8.85
C MET A 31 4.14 -2.01 8.46
N HIS A 32 3.14 -1.19 8.75
CA HIS A 32 1.73 -1.54 8.56
C HIS A 32 1.29 -1.57 7.08
N SER A 33 2.14 -1.11 6.15
CA SER A 33 1.92 -1.27 4.72
C SER A 33 2.13 -2.71 4.24
N VAL A 34 2.92 -3.50 4.98
CA VAL A 34 3.26 -4.89 4.61
C VAL A 34 2.18 -5.82 5.15
N ARG A 35 1.05 -5.89 4.44
CA ARG A 35 -0.17 -6.53 4.92
C ARG A 35 -0.30 -7.97 4.42
N ASN A 36 -0.78 -8.83 5.30
CA ASN A 36 -1.15 -10.20 4.93
C ASN A 36 -2.62 -10.24 4.52
N SER A 37 -2.90 -10.33 3.23
CA SER A 37 -4.25 -10.43 2.67
C SER A 37 -4.65 -11.84 2.23
N ASP A 38 -3.77 -12.79 2.39
CA ASP A 38 -3.97 -14.20 2.09
C ASP A 38 -3.38 -15.08 3.20
N ASP A 39 -3.26 -16.36 2.96
CA ASP A 39 -2.69 -17.34 3.89
C ASP A 39 -1.16 -17.44 3.86
N GLY A 40 -0.47 -16.42 3.36
CA GLY A 40 0.99 -16.33 3.32
C GLY A 40 1.63 -16.82 2.02
N PHE A 41 0.84 -16.95 0.95
CA PHE A 41 1.33 -17.36 -0.38
C PHE A 41 1.64 -16.19 -1.32
N GLY A 42 1.40 -14.95 -0.90
CA GLY A 42 1.73 -13.75 -1.68
C GLY A 42 0.81 -13.48 -2.87
N PHE A 43 -0.36 -14.11 -2.97
CA PHE A 43 -1.24 -13.99 -4.13
C PHE A 43 -1.78 -12.59 -4.38
N ALA A 44 -2.03 -11.83 -3.32
CA ALA A 44 -2.67 -10.53 -3.44
C ALA A 44 -1.67 -9.39 -3.66
N GLY A 45 -0.39 -9.60 -3.38
CA GLY A 45 0.66 -8.58 -3.51
C GLY A 45 0.58 -7.45 -2.49
N SER A 46 -0.31 -7.54 -1.49
CA SER A 46 -0.49 -6.50 -0.46
C SER A 46 0.69 -6.37 0.50
N ASP A 47 1.59 -7.33 0.50
CA ASP A 47 2.82 -7.41 1.28
C ASP A 47 4.08 -7.12 0.44
N ALA A 48 3.90 -6.46 -0.71
CA ALA A 48 5.02 -6.08 -1.56
C ALA A 48 6.00 -5.14 -0.83
N ILE A 49 7.28 -5.47 -0.96
CA ILE A 49 8.42 -4.65 -0.51
C ILE A 49 9.44 -4.55 -1.63
N ILE A 50 10.32 -3.57 -1.55
CA ILE A 50 11.54 -3.56 -2.37
C ILE A 50 12.64 -4.22 -1.53
N PHE A 51 13.14 -5.34 -2.03
CA PHE A 51 14.22 -6.12 -1.43
C PHE A 51 15.44 -6.08 -2.35
N ASN A 52 16.50 -5.42 -1.93
CA ASN A 52 17.72 -5.25 -2.73
C ASN A 52 17.43 -4.72 -4.16
N GLY A 53 16.51 -3.75 -4.27
CA GLY A 53 16.14 -3.11 -5.53
C GLY A 53 15.11 -3.87 -6.39
N ASN A 54 14.52 -4.96 -5.89
CA ASN A 54 13.50 -5.72 -6.60
C ASN A 54 12.20 -5.77 -5.79
N ILE A 55 11.05 -5.68 -6.47
CA ILE A 55 9.75 -5.90 -5.86
C ILE A 55 9.59 -7.40 -5.57
N VAL A 56 9.29 -7.73 -4.34
CA VAL A 56 9.03 -9.10 -3.86
C VAL A 56 7.92 -9.10 -2.82
N ASN A 57 7.26 -10.23 -2.63
CA ASN A 57 6.28 -10.43 -1.56
C ASN A 57 7.01 -10.84 -0.28
N ALA A 58 6.85 -10.07 0.77
CA ALA A 58 7.51 -10.31 2.07
C ALA A 58 7.10 -11.64 2.71
N SER A 59 5.88 -12.11 2.45
CA SER A 59 5.40 -13.42 2.93
C SER A 59 6.16 -14.62 2.36
N LEU A 60 6.86 -14.45 1.24
CA LEU A 60 7.67 -15.50 0.61
C LEU A 60 9.13 -15.51 1.10
N LEU A 61 9.50 -14.60 2.00
CA LEU A 61 10.84 -14.47 2.55
C LEU A 61 10.90 -14.94 4.01
N ILE A 62 12.07 -15.43 4.42
CA ILE A 62 12.40 -15.75 5.81
C ILE A 62 13.42 -14.76 6.38
N ALA A 63 13.38 -14.54 7.69
CA ALA A 63 14.21 -13.55 8.38
C ALA A 63 15.72 -13.70 8.12
N ALA A 64 16.21 -14.93 7.94
CA ALA A 64 17.62 -15.17 7.63
C ALA A 64 18.08 -14.53 6.31
N GLN A 65 17.18 -14.28 5.36
CA GLN A 65 17.49 -13.64 4.07
C GLN A 65 17.70 -12.12 4.20
N LEU A 66 17.31 -11.53 5.33
CA LEU A 66 17.45 -10.09 5.56
C LEU A 66 18.89 -9.68 5.92
N GLU A 67 19.79 -10.62 6.24
CA GLU A 67 21.16 -10.28 6.59
C GLU A 67 21.84 -9.48 5.45
N LYS A 68 22.25 -8.24 5.76
CA LYS A 68 22.83 -7.25 4.82
C LYS A 68 21.90 -6.80 3.70
N ALA A 69 20.58 -7.06 3.80
CA ALA A 69 19.63 -6.61 2.81
C ALA A 69 19.32 -5.12 2.96
N ASP A 70 18.95 -4.48 1.84
CA ASP A 70 18.30 -3.18 1.81
C ASP A 70 16.82 -3.37 1.51
N ILE A 71 15.96 -2.88 2.42
CA ILE A 71 14.51 -3.06 2.36
C ILE A 71 13.83 -1.71 2.36
N ARG A 72 12.91 -1.52 1.42
CA ARG A 72 12.01 -0.37 1.39
C ARG A 72 10.56 -0.84 1.43
N THR A 73 9.77 -0.18 2.25
CA THR A 73 8.31 -0.37 2.37
C THR A 73 7.59 0.93 2.00
N ALA A 74 6.26 0.90 1.87
CA ALA A 74 5.51 2.08 1.49
C ALA A 74 5.57 3.21 2.55
N GLU A 75 5.99 2.94 3.77
CA GLU A 75 6.26 3.95 4.78
C GLU A 75 7.42 4.90 4.40
N SER A 76 8.30 4.48 3.48
CA SER A 76 9.36 5.34 2.94
C SER A 76 8.86 6.36 1.91
N LEU A 77 7.60 6.24 1.46
CA LEU A 77 7.01 7.12 0.47
C LEU A 77 6.45 8.38 1.16
N GLY A 78 6.90 9.55 0.73
CA GLY A 78 6.45 10.82 1.31
C GLY A 78 6.90 11.03 2.75
N LYS A 79 6.18 11.90 3.46
CA LYS A 79 6.37 12.18 4.90
C LYS A 79 5.08 11.92 5.66
N TRP A 80 5.14 11.93 6.99
CA TRP A 80 3.98 11.61 7.82
C TRP A 80 2.68 12.37 7.47
N ASN A 81 2.77 13.63 7.10
CA ASN A 81 1.61 14.47 6.73
C ASN A 81 1.66 14.96 5.27
N GLU A 82 2.52 14.38 4.45
CA GLU A 82 2.74 14.78 3.06
C GLU A 82 2.76 13.54 2.18
N LEU A 83 1.83 13.47 1.24
CA LEU A 83 1.76 12.37 0.28
C LEU A 83 2.91 12.47 -0.71
N SER A 84 3.45 11.34 -1.14
CA SER A 84 4.31 11.30 -2.31
C SER A 84 3.50 11.67 -3.57
N LEU A 85 4.20 11.97 -4.66
CA LEU A 85 3.56 12.28 -5.94
C LEU A 85 2.58 11.19 -6.39
N VAL A 86 2.99 9.94 -6.27
CA VAL A 86 2.16 8.77 -6.63
C VAL A 86 0.98 8.63 -5.68
N GLN A 87 1.22 8.72 -4.37
CA GLN A 87 0.15 8.66 -3.38
C GLN A 87 -0.91 9.74 -3.60
N GLN A 88 -0.48 10.97 -3.92
CA GLN A 88 -1.41 12.06 -4.23
C GLN A 88 -2.20 11.77 -5.51
N ALA A 89 -1.55 11.26 -6.56
CA ALA A 89 -2.24 10.89 -7.79
C ALA A 89 -3.28 9.77 -7.55
N MET A 90 -2.96 8.78 -6.70
CA MET A 90 -3.89 7.72 -6.31
C MET A 90 -5.13 8.26 -5.59
N VAL A 91 -4.96 9.22 -4.69
CA VAL A 91 -6.06 9.87 -3.98
C VAL A 91 -6.93 10.67 -4.96
N ASP A 92 -6.31 11.46 -5.83
CA ASP A 92 -7.01 12.35 -6.76
C ASP A 92 -7.80 11.57 -7.83
N VAL A 93 -7.23 10.48 -8.33
CA VAL A 93 -7.92 9.57 -9.28
C VAL A 93 -9.02 8.76 -8.58
N GLY A 94 -8.92 8.55 -7.27
CA GLY A 94 -9.92 7.82 -6.48
C GLY A 94 -9.77 6.30 -6.55
N VAL A 95 -8.56 5.79 -6.76
CA VAL A 95 -8.29 4.33 -6.74
C VAL A 95 -8.30 3.76 -5.33
N VAL A 96 -8.09 4.59 -4.31
CA VAL A 96 -8.01 4.17 -2.91
C VAL A 96 -9.41 3.82 -2.40
N GLN A 97 -9.71 2.53 -2.33
CA GLN A 97 -11.02 2.01 -1.94
C GLN A 97 -10.99 1.38 -0.54
N SER A 98 -10.48 0.15 -0.41
CA SER A 98 -10.33 -0.50 0.89
C SER A 98 -9.15 0.02 1.68
N GLY A 99 -8.13 0.51 1.03
CA GLY A 99 -6.86 0.91 1.63
C GLY A 99 -5.93 -0.28 1.93
N TYR A 100 -6.34 -1.49 1.60
CA TYR A 100 -5.58 -2.68 1.97
C TYR A 100 -4.37 -2.90 1.07
N ASN A 101 -4.56 -2.87 -0.25
CA ASN A 101 -3.49 -3.05 -1.24
C ASN A 101 -2.87 -1.72 -1.69
N ASP A 102 -3.50 -0.59 -1.36
CA ASP A 102 -3.11 0.73 -1.88
C ASP A 102 -1.67 1.15 -1.51
N PRO A 103 -1.16 0.86 -0.30
CA PRO A 103 0.24 1.15 0.01
C PRO A 103 1.22 0.35 -0.86
N ALA A 104 0.94 -0.94 -1.09
CA ALA A 104 1.75 -1.79 -1.97
C ALA A 104 1.71 -1.28 -3.42
N ALA A 105 0.53 -0.91 -3.93
CA ALA A 105 0.37 -0.31 -5.25
C ALA A 105 1.18 0.99 -5.38
N ALA A 106 1.14 1.85 -4.36
CA ALA A 106 1.92 3.09 -4.34
C ALA A 106 3.43 2.83 -4.41
N LEU A 107 3.91 1.80 -3.69
CA LEU A 107 5.32 1.39 -3.70
C LEU A 107 5.74 0.87 -5.08
N ILE A 108 4.96 -0.03 -5.67
CA ILE A 108 5.20 -0.62 -6.99
C ILE A 108 5.22 0.46 -8.07
N ILE A 109 4.23 1.36 -8.09
CA ILE A 109 4.15 2.43 -9.07
C ILE A 109 5.32 3.42 -8.90
N THR A 110 5.70 3.72 -7.65
CA THR A 110 6.85 4.60 -7.41
C THR A 110 8.14 3.97 -7.93
N ASP A 111 8.38 2.69 -7.66
CA ASP A 111 9.53 1.96 -8.17
C ASP A 111 9.55 1.91 -9.72
N LEU A 112 8.39 1.67 -10.34
CA LEU A 112 8.25 1.73 -11.80
C LEU A 112 8.67 3.10 -12.36
N LEU A 113 8.14 4.19 -11.76
CA LEU A 113 8.42 5.56 -12.21
C LEU A 113 9.83 6.07 -11.86
N ASP A 114 10.50 5.46 -10.90
CA ASP A 114 11.92 5.70 -10.60
C ASP A 114 12.82 5.07 -11.68
N ARG A 115 12.41 3.92 -12.23
CA ARG A 115 13.14 3.20 -13.30
C ARG A 115 12.79 3.67 -14.70
N ILE A 116 11.53 4.00 -14.96
CA ILE A 116 11.00 4.34 -16.28
C ILE A 116 10.20 5.64 -16.20
N ALA A 117 10.74 6.71 -16.79
CA ALA A 117 10.15 8.05 -16.69
C ALA A 117 8.74 8.18 -17.32
N ALA A 118 8.48 7.40 -18.36
CA ALA A 118 7.20 7.35 -19.07
C ALA A 118 6.94 5.90 -19.52
N PRO A 119 6.42 5.05 -18.62
CA PRO A 119 6.22 3.63 -18.91
C PRO A 119 5.13 3.42 -19.95
N THR A 120 5.34 2.44 -20.81
CA THR A 120 4.33 1.92 -21.73
C THR A 120 3.26 1.16 -20.97
N ARG A 121 2.14 0.88 -21.65
CA ARG A 121 1.05 0.10 -21.04
C ARG A 121 1.48 -1.31 -20.67
N GLU A 122 2.32 -1.94 -21.49
CA GLU A 122 2.87 -3.28 -21.23
C GLU A 122 3.77 -3.29 -19.97
N GLU A 123 4.63 -2.28 -19.82
CA GLU A 123 5.47 -2.12 -18.63
C GLU A 123 4.66 -1.85 -17.35
N ILE A 124 3.53 -1.14 -17.47
CA ILE A 124 2.60 -0.94 -16.36
C ILE A 124 1.91 -2.25 -15.98
N ASP A 125 1.41 -2.97 -16.97
CA ASP A 125 0.72 -4.24 -16.77
C ASP A 125 1.66 -5.27 -16.14
N ASP A 126 2.92 -5.34 -16.57
CA ASP A 126 3.94 -6.21 -16.00
C ASP A 126 4.24 -5.82 -14.54
N ALA A 127 4.48 -4.54 -14.27
CA ALA A 127 4.80 -4.06 -12.93
C ALA A 127 3.67 -4.34 -11.92
N LEU A 128 2.40 -4.20 -12.34
CA LEU A 128 1.23 -4.40 -11.49
C LEU A 128 0.70 -5.83 -11.49
N SER A 129 1.27 -6.74 -12.29
CA SER A 129 0.78 -8.12 -12.47
C SER A 129 0.70 -8.92 -11.17
N GLY A 130 1.59 -8.63 -10.20
CA GLY A 130 1.59 -9.24 -8.88
C GLY A 130 0.57 -8.66 -7.89
N LEU A 131 -0.13 -7.57 -8.26
CA LEU A 131 -1.12 -6.92 -7.42
C LEU A 131 -2.52 -7.42 -7.77
N PHE A 132 -3.03 -8.38 -7.02
CA PHE A 132 -4.33 -8.97 -7.27
C PHE A 132 -5.37 -8.42 -6.30
N SER A 133 -6.10 -7.39 -6.74
CA SER A 133 -7.14 -6.72 -5.95
C SER A 133 -8.37 -6.42 -6.82
N ARG A 134 -9.53 -6.34 -6.18
CA ARG A 134 -10.80 -5.89 -6.78
C ARG A 134 -11.14 -4.44 -6.42
N ASP A 135 -10.26 -3.73 -5.74
CA ASP A 135 -10.50 -2.37 -5.24
C ASP A 135 -10.61 -1.36 -6.38
N ALA A 136 -9.69 -1.42 -7.36
CA ALA A 136 -9.68 -0.52 -8.49
C ALA A 136 -9.50 -1.29 -9.81
N GLY A 137 -10.00 -0.72 -10.89
CA GLY A 137 -9.78 -1.27 -12.24
C GLY A 137 -8.43 -0.80 -12.82
N TRP A 138 -7.91 -1.57 -13.77
CA TRP A 138 -6.67 -1.26 -14.48
C TRP A 138 -6.67 0.14 -15.11
N GLN A 139 -7.80 0.56 -15.68
CA GLN A 139 -7.94 1.89 -16.28
C GLN A 139 -7.63 3.01 -15.29
N GLN A 140 -8.01 2.86 -14.02
CA GLN A 140 -7.72 3.84 -12.98
C GLN A 140 -6.23 3.87 -12.62
N TYR A 141 -5.55 2.73 -12.59
CA TYR A 141 -4.09 2.70 -12.39
C TYR A 141 -3.32 3.36 -13.54
N TYR A 142 -3.76 3.19 -14.80
CA TYR A 142 -3.18 3.93 -15.93
C TYR A 142 -3.34 5.44 -15.73
N GLN A 143 -4.52 5.90 -15.31
CA GLN A 143 -4.77 7.31 -15.02
C GLN A 143 -3.89 7.83 -13.85
N VAL A 144 -3.65 7.02 -12.81
CA VAL A 144 -2.73 7.38 -11.73
C VAL A 144 -1.32 7.63 -12.27
N ILE A 145 -0.83 6.73 -13.10
CA ILE A 145 0.53 6.80 -13.65
C ILE A 145 0.64 7.98 -14.62
N GLU A 146 -0.35 8.16 -15.50
CA GLU A 146 -0.43 9.30 -16.40
C GLU A 146 -0.40 10.63 -15.63
N LEU A 147 -1.21 10.76 -14.59
CA LEU A 147 -1.24 11.95 -13.73
C LEU A 147 0.08 12.17 -13.00
N ALA A 148 0.68 11.11 -12.46
CA ALA A 148 1.96 11.20 -11.77
C ALA A 148 3.09 11.63 -12.72
N VAL A 149 3.14 11.07 -13.93
CA VAL A 149 4.09 11.48 -14.97
C VAL A 149 3.89 12.93 -15.38
N ALA A 150 2.64 13.35 -15.62
CA ALA A 150 2.32 14.74 -15.96
C ALA A 150 2.76 15.71 -14.86
N ARG A 151 2.56 15.38 -13.59
CA ARG A 151 2.92 16.20 -12.43
C ARG A 151 4.43 16.28 -12.15
N LYS A 152 5.23 15.33 -12.62
CA LYS A 152 6.69 15.48 -12.60
C LYS A 152 7.15 16.72 -13.37
N ASN A 153 6.45 17.06 -14.47
CA ASN A 153 6.78 18.20 -15.33
C ASN A 153 5.95 19.44 -15.02
N ASN A 154 4.71 19.28 -14.57
CA ASN A 154 3.79 20.34 -14.21
C ASN A 154 3.02 19.96 -12.93
N PRO A 155 3.42 20.45 -11.75
CA PRO A 155 2.78 20.09 -10.47
C PRO A 155 1.26 20.38 -10.40
N GLN A 156 0.75 21.26 -11.26
CA GLN A 156 -0.68 21.60 -11.35
C GLN A 156 -1.43 20.78 -12.40
N ALA A 157 -0.79 19.78 -13.00
CA ALA A 157 -1.45 18.93 -13.99
C ALA A 157 -2.65 18.21 -13.38
N THR A 158 -3.74 18.18 -14.13
CA THR A 158 -4.97 17.44 -13.82
C THR A 158 -5.32 16.55 -15.00
N ILE A 159 -6.09 15.51 -14.75
CA ILE A 159 -6.70 14.67 -15.79
C ILE A 159 -8.21 14.70 -15.60
N ASP A 160 -8.93 14.45 -16.67
CA ASP A 160 -10.39 14.26 -16.62
C ASP A 160 -10.68 12.84 -16.13
N ILE A 161 -11.15 12.73 -14.88
CA ILE A 161 -11.33 11.43 -14.21
C ILE A 161 -12.74 10.88 -14.44
N ALA A 162 -13.74 11.74 -14.49
CA ALA A 162 -15.12 11.34 -14.66
C ALA A 162 -15.93 12.42 -15.35
N PRO A 163 -16.81 12.06 -16.30
CA PRO A 163 -17.71 13.01 -16.93
C PRO A 163 -18.69 13.57 -15.89
N THR A 164 -18.88 14.89 -15.92
CA THR A 164 -19.88 15.56 -15.11
C THR A 164 -21.25 15.42 -15.80
N PHE A 165 -22.17 14.66 -15.20
CA PHE A 165 -23.50 14.45 -15.79
C PHE A 165 -24.46 15.62 -15.54
N ARG A 166 -24.28 16.32 -14.42
CA ARG A 166 -25.16 17.39 -13.96
C ARG A 166 -24.34 18.50 -13.31
N ASP A 167 -24.28 19.65 -13.94
CA ASP A 167 -23.55 20.81 -13.42
C ASP A 167 -24.36 21.58 -12.35
N ASP A 168 -25.67 21.40 -12.36
CA ASP A 168 -26.62 22.03 -11.44
C ASP A 168 -26.66 21.36 -10.04
N LEU A 169 -26.01 20.23 -9.86
CA LEU A 169 -25.96 19.50 -8.59
C LEU A 169 -24.60 19.67 -7.91
N GLU A 170 -24.61 19.84 -6.58
CA GLU A 170 -23.38 20.07 -5.81
C GLU A 170 -22.58 18.78 -5.56
N VAL A 171 -23.25 17.64 -5.42
CA VAL A 171 -22.65 16.37 -5.02
C VAL A 171 -22.84 15.29 -6.06
N ILE A 172 -24.09 15.10 -6.52
CA ILE A 172 -24.42 14.02 -7.46
C ILE A 172 -23.75 14.30 -8.81
N GLY A 173 -23.04 13.30 -9.35
CA GLY A 173 -22.28 13.42 -10.60
C GLY A 173 -20.94 14.15 -10.46
N LYS A 174 -20.52 14.50 -9.25
CA LYS A 174 -19.20 15.08 -8.98
C LYS A 174 -18.26 14.00 -8.45
N HIS A 175 -16.98 14.17 -8.75
CA HIS A 175 -15.91 13.35 -8.21
C HIS A 175 -15.35 14.01 -6.94
N TYR A 176 -15.53 13.34 -5.81
CA TYR A 176 -14.95 13.76 -4.54
C TYR A 176 -13.98 12.69 -4.03
N PRO A 177 -12.77 13.06 -3.62
CA PRO A 177 -11.84 12.14 -2.99
C PRO A 177 -12.45 11.55 -1.71
N LYS A 178 -12.17 10.28 -1.46
CA LYS A 178 -12.54 9.61 -0.21
C LYS A 178 -11.83 10.29 0.97
N THR A 179 -12.54 10.63 2.04
CA THR A 179 -12.05 11.47 3.14
C THR A 179 -10.85 10.89 3.89
N ASP A 180 -10.73 9.57 3.94
CA ASP A 180 -9.64 8.83 4.60
C ASP A 180 -8.61 8.25 3.63
N ALA A 181 -8.75 8.49 2.33
CA ALA A 181 -7.85 7.95 1.30
C ALA A 181 -6.37 8.27 1.57
N ALA A 182 -6.07 9.49 2.00
CA ALA A 182 -4.70 9.90 2.31
C ALA A 182 -4.07 9.07 3.44
N LYS A 183 -4.86 8.69 4.45
CA LYS A 183 -4.40 7.82 5.53
C LYS A 183 -4.22 6.39 5.03
N MET A 184 -5.16 5.90 4.25
CA MET A 184 -5.15 4.54 3.72
C MET A 184 -3.94 4.28 2.83
N VAL A 185 -3.66 5.16 1.88
CA VAL A 185 -2.52 5.00 0.96
C VAL A 185 -1.16 5.09 1.65
N GLN A 186 -1.10 5.72 2.84
CA GLN A 186 0.09 5.78 3.70
C GLN A 186 0.15 4.65 4.73
N ALA A 187 -0.78 3.69 4.70
CA ALA A 187 -0.94 2.63 5.71
C ALA A 187 -1.10 3.13 7.15
N LYS A 188 -1.60 4.36 7.33
CA LYS A 188 -1.86 4.92 8.65
C LYS A 188 -3.09 4.28 9.29
N PRO A 189 -3.17 4.26 10.63
CA PRO A 189 -4.35 3.79 11.35
C PRO A 189 -5.63 4.51 10.88
N CYS A 190 -6.60 3.76 10.39
CA CYS A 190 -7.87 4.30 9.90
C CYS A 190 -9.05 3.33 10.04
N TYR A 191 -8.78 2.07 10.37
CA TYR A 191 -9.80 1.03 10.57
C TYR A 191 -10.33 1.05 12.01
N VAL A 192 -11.45 0.36 12.22
CA VAL A 192 -12.09 0.29 13.55
C VAL A 192 -11.16 -0.34 14.58
N GLU A 193 -10.45 -1.40 14.20
CA GLU A 193 -9.50 -2.11 15.05
C GLU A 193 -8.32 -1.23 15.50
N ASP A 194 -7.92 -0.26 14.69
CA ASP A 194 -6.86 0.69 15.03
C ASP A 194 -7.25 1.65 16.18
N ARG A 195 -8.54 1.69 16.52
CA ARG A 195 -9.08 2.53 17.59
C ARG A 195 -9.27 1.79 18.91
N VAL A 196 -9.03 0.48 18.90
CA VAL A 196 -9.12 -0.34 20.10
C VAL A 196 -7.88 -0.08 20.97
N THR A 197 -8.08 0.38 22.19
CA THR A 197 -6.99 0.62 23.15
C THR A 197 -6.54 -0.69 23.81
N ALA A 198 -5.28 -0.75 24.25
CA ALA A 198 -4.71 -1.95 24.87
C ALA A 198 -5.43 -2.39 26.15
N ASP A 199 -6.15 -1.47 26.82
CA ASP A 199 -6.95 -1.67 28.03
C ASP A 199 -8.44 -1.92 27.74
N ALA A 200 -8.83 -2.04 26.47
CA ALA A 200 -10.21 -2.27 26.10
C ALA A 200 -10.72 -3.61 26.64
N CYS A 201 -11.93 -3.60 27.21
CA CYS A 201 -12.60 -4.82 27.64
C CYS A 201 -13.10 -5.63 26.45
N VAL A 202 -12.94 -6.95 26.52
CA VAL A 202 -13.47 -7.87 25.51
C VAL A 202 -14.85 -8.35 25.92
N ILE A 203 -15.87 -8.11 25.09
CA ILE A 203 -17.21 -8.65 25.27
C ILE A 203 -17.28 -10.03 24.58
N LYS A 204 -17.61 -11.06 25.34
CA LYS A 204 -17.85 -12.41 24.83
C LYS A 204 -19.27 -12.85 25.13
N MET A 205 -20.03 -13.18 24.10
CA MET A 205 -21.38 -13.71 24.27
C MET A 205 -21.34 -15.20 24.58
N LEU A 206 -21.93 -15.57 25.73
CA LEU A 206 -22.22 -16.96 26.03
C LEU A 206 -23.55 -17.32 25.38
N ARG A 207 -23.50 -18.22 24.42
CA ARG A 207 -24.72 -18.72 23.74
C ARG A 207 -25.29 -19.90 24.50
N SER A 208 -26.62 -20.02 24.51
CA SER A 208 -27.31 -21.21 24.98
C SER A 208 -26.87 -22.45 24.18
N PRO A 209 -26.60 -23.60 24.82
CA PRO A 209 -26.40 -24.86 24.11
C PRO A 209 -27.71 -25.43 23.53
N HIS A 210 -28.86 -24.87 23.89
CA HIS A 210 -30.17 -25.29 23.42
C HIS A 210 -30.65 -24.42 22.27
N ALA A 211 -31.40 -25.00 21.34
CA ALA A 211 -31.90 -24.32 20.17
C ALA A 211 -32.95 -23.25 20.53
N HIS A 212 -33.76 -23.52 21.55
CA HIS A 212 -34.79 -22.64 22.15
C HIS A 212 -35.28 -23.19 23.49
#